data_8c68738899cb44d4f96d05e57dbb1635
#
_entry.id   8c68738899cb44d4f96d05e57dbb1635
#
_cell.length_a   1.000
_cell.length_b   1.000
_cell.length_c   1.000
_cell.angle_alpha   90.00
_cell.angle_beta   90.00
_cell.angle_gamma   90.00
#
_symmetry.space_group_name_H-M   'P 1'
#
loop_
_entity.id
_entity.type
_entity.pdbx_description
1 polymer ?
#
loop_
_entity_poly.entity_id
_entity_poly.type
_entity_poly.pdbx_seq_one_letter_code
_entity_poly.pdbx_strand_id
1 'polypeptide(L)'
;MKIMNFSHAAPFLDAALPLLMQDEALNNVMIGLAMELRQQHSDAYFALLSDHRPALAAFMTPAGPLHLYGKDCTAGHLNLLAHNIRQQLRSVSQVVGPAGLTNLFASVWSNTTGYKAVKNRLLSVYCLERDMLSPKKRSGMLRSVEGKDEQLLTQWMYEMSVEAGTPMRQDEAGYRAKQSIADGDWYAWEVEGTPVSMAGQVRSTPNGIAIHSVYTPPLLRNMGHAADCVAALSEALLRSGYEFCCIFADDTHAGAGRMYANMGYEQLEHVIEHHFQLR
;
A
#
# COMPACT_ATOMS: atom_id res chain seq x y z
N MET A 1 9.75 15.29 24.79
CA MET A 1 9.64 14.18 23.82
C MET A 1 9.49 12.86 24.55
N LYS A 2 8.45 12.07 24.23
CA LYS A 2 8.11 10.78 24.86
C LYS A 2 7.76 9.76 23.77
N ILE A 3 8.20 8.50 23.96
CA ILE A 3 7.76 7.37 23.12
C ILE A 3 6.82 6.49 23.94
N MET A 4 5.73 6.08 23.30
CA MET A 4 4.77 5.14 23.84
C MET A 4 4.75 3.90 22.95
N ASN A 5 4.83 2.72 23.56
CA ASN A 5 4.62 1.44 22.90
C ASN A 5 3.24 0.92 23.24
N PHE A 6 2.61 0.26 22.28
CA PHE A 6 1.28 -0.32 22.44
C PHE A 6 1.35 -1.83 22.19
N SER A 7 0.63 -2.60 22.99
CA SER A 7 0.56 -4.06 22.85
C SER A 7 -0.51 -4.51 21.83
N HIS A 8 -1.38 -3.59 21.38
CA HIS A 8 -2.50 -3.89 20.48
C HIS A 8 -2.73 -2.75 19.50
N ALA A 9 -3.30 -3.08 18.35
CA ALA A 9 -3.61 -2.13 17.30
C ALA A 9 -4.66 -1.08 17.70
N ALA A 10 -5.67 -1.46 18.49
CA ALA A 10 -6.76 -0.55 18.86
C ALA A 10 -6.25 0.70 19.61
N PRO A 11 -5.55 0.60 20.76
CA PRO A 11 -5.05 1.79 21.46
C PRO A 11 -3.98 2.55 20.66
N PHE A 12 -3.22 1.87 19.79
CA PHE A 12 -2.31 2.54 18.86
C PHE A 12 -3.08 3.42 17.87
N LEU A 13 -4.10 2.87 17.22
CA LEU A 13 -4.94 3.61 16.28
C LEU A 13 -5.61 4.81 16.95
N ASP A 14 -6.22 4.62 18.14
CA ASP A 14 -6.89 5.70 18.85
C ASP A 14 -5.92 6.87 19.13
N ALA A 15 -4.65 6.59 19.41
CA ALA A 15 -3.63 7.61 19.65
C ALA A 15 -2.97 8.17 18.39
N ALA A 16 -2.75 7.34 17.36
CA ALA A 16 -2.01 7.72 16.15
C ALA A 16 -2.90 8.25 15.02
N LEU A 17 -4.19 7.88 14.99
CA LEU A 17 -5.11 8.22 13.91
C LEU A 17 -5.18 9.73 13.62
N PRO A 18 -5.21 10.65 14.63
CA PRO A 18 -5.20 12.09 14.36
C PRO A 18 -3.96 12.58 13.58
N LEU A 19 -2.83 11.89 13.73
CA LEU A 19 -1.62 12.15 12.94
C LEU A 19 -1.73 11.54 11.54
N LEU A 20 -2.13 10.27 11.46
CA LEU A 20 -2.18 9.51 10.21
C LEU A 20 -3.23 10.05 9.23
N MET A 21 -4.34 10.55 9.75
CA MET A 21 -5.43 11.15 8.96
C MET A 21 -5.07 12.48 8.30
N GLN A 22 -3.95 13.11 8.67
CA GLN A 22 -3.50 14.34 8.00
C GLN A 22 -3.09 14.09 6.54
N ASP A 23 -2.66 12.87 6.22
CA ASP A 23 -2.37 12.39 4.87
C ASP A 23 -2.88 10.95 4.72
N GLU A 24 -4.19 10.75 4.82
CA GLU A 24 -4.82 9.43 4.93
C GLU A 24 -4.47 8.51 3.76
N ALA A 25 -4.50 9.02 2.53
CA ALA A 25 -4.16 8.26 1.34
C ALA A 25 -2.70 7.76 1.37
N LEU A 26 -1.75 8.60 1.80
CA LEU A 26 -0.34 8.24 1.97
C LEU A 26 -0.16 7.18 3.06
N ASN A 27 -0.98 7.25 4.11
CA ASN A 27 -0.96 6.35 5.27
C ASN A 27 -1.91 5.15 5.12
N ASN A 28 -2.52 4.95 3.95
CA ASN A 28 -3.50 3.88 3.72
C ASN A 28 -2.98 2.51 4.18
N VAL A 29 -1.71 2.18 3.89
CA VAL A 29 -1.12 0.88 4.29
C VAL A 29 -1.06 0.75 5.80
N MET A 30 -0.57 1.78 6.51
CA MET A 30 -0.43 1.75 7.97
C MET A 30 -1.80 1.72 8.66
N ILE A 31 -2.73 2.56 8.22
CA ILE A 31 -4.10 2.61 8.77
C ILE A 31 -4.82 1.30 8.50
N GLY A 32 -4.87 0.85 7.24
CA GLY A 32 -5.60 -0.35 6.85
C GLY A 32 -5.11 -1.60 7.57
N LEU A 33 -3.80 -1.86 7.57
CA LEU A 33 -3.23 -3.01 8.28
C LEU A 33 -3.48 -2.95 9.80
N ALA A 34 -3.36 -1.77 10.40
CA ALA A 34 -3.65 -1.62 11.83
C ALA A 34 -5.14 -1.80 12.13
N MET A 35 -6.05 -1.39 11.23
CA MET A 35 -7.49 -1.64 11.35
C MET A 35 -7.83 -3.13 11.23
N GLU A 36 -7.21 -3.86 10.31
CA GLU A 36 -7.35 -5.33 10.19
C GLU A 36 -6.92 -6.05 11.47
N LEU A 37 -5.87 -5.56 12.14
CA LEU A 37 -5.38 -6.12 13.40
C LEU A 37 -6.17 -5.66 14.65
N ARG A 38 -7.14 -4.75 14.51
CA ARG A 38 -7.82 -4.11 15.65
C ARG A 38 -8.50 -5.11 16.60
N GLN A 39 -9.01 -6.21 16.06
CA GLN A 39 -9.71 -7.26 16.81
C GLN A 39 -8.88 -8.54 16.97
N GLN A 40 -7.64 -8.54 16.51
CA GLN A 40 -6.78 -9.70 16.53
C GLN A 40 -5.64 -9.52 17.54
N HIS A 41 -5.25 -10.61 18.19
CA HIS A 41 -3.98 -10.62 18.91
C HIS A 41 -2.84 -10.70 17.90
N SER A 42 -1.87 -9.82 17.99
CA SER A 42 -0.75 -9.76 17.06
C SER A 42 0.53 -9.35 17.79
N ASP A 43 1.65 -10.01 17.47
CA ASP A 43 2.99 -9.61 17.92
C ASP A 43 3.56 -8.42 17.11
N ALA A 44 2.69 -7.60 16.54
CA ALA A 44 3.10 -6.41 15.81
C ALA A 44 3.68 -5.35 16.75
N TYR A 45 4.67 -4.64 16.24
CA TYR A 45 5.27 -3.50 16.94
C TYR A 45 4.46 -2.24 16.63
N PHE A 46 4.07 -1.52 17.69
CA PHE A 46 3.38 -0.24 17.60
C PHE A 46 4.06 0.78 18.52
N ALA A 47 4.48 1.90 17.96
CA ALA A 47 5.04 3.00 18.71
C ALA A 47 4.56 4.36 18.21
N LEU A 48 4.39 5.30 19.13
CA LEU A 48 4.04 6.68 18.85
C LEU A 48 4.96 7.60 19.66
N LEU A 49 5.67 8.46 18.94
CA LEU A 49 6.43 9.53 19.57
C LEU A 49 5.59 10.80 19.62
N SER A 50 5.62 11.46 20.76
CA SER A 50 4.89 12.69 20.99
C SER A 50 5.79 13.74 21.62
N ASP A 51 5.67 14.97 21.12
CA ASP A 51 6.20 16.18 21.75
C ASP A 51 5.04 17.17 21.87
N HIS A 52 4.31 17.12 22.99
CA HIS A 52 3.01 17.75 23.23
C HIS A 52 1.86 17.22 22.35
N ARG A 53 2.12 16.82 21.11
CA ARG A 53 1.19 16.17 20.15
C ARG A 53 1.88 14.99 19.48
N PRO A 54 1.11 14.04 18.87
CA PRO A 54 1.68 12.98 18.05
C PRO A 54 2.55 13.56 16.93
N ALA A 55 3.77 13.08 16.81
CA ALA A 55 4.76 13.58 15.84
C ALA A 55 5.28 12.49 14.89
N LEU A 56 5.43 11.24 15.38
CA LEU A 56 5.95 10.13 14.58
C LEU A 56 5.26 8.83 15.00
N ALA A 57 4.58 8.20 14.07
CA ALA A 57 4.01 6.86 14.21
C ALA A 57 4.95 5.83 13.56
N ALA A 58 5.10 4.68 14.22
CA ALA A 58 5.86 3.53 13.74
C ALA A 58 5.06 2.25 13.96
N PHE A 59 4.96 1.42 12.93
CA PHE A 59 4.21 0.17 12.94
C PHE A 59 4.93 -0.90 12.13
N MET A 60 4.99 -2.13 12.65
CA MET A 60 5.57 -3.27 11.94
C MET A 60 4.84 -4.55 12.30
N THR A 61 4.35 -5.29 11.31
CA THR A 61 3.91 -6.67 11.49
C THR A 61 5.11 -7.61 11.64
N PRO A 62 4.97 -8.82 12.23
CA PRO A 62 6.10 -9.72 12.48
C PRO A 62 6.97 -10.05 11.24
N ALA A 63 6.35 -10.12 10.06
CA ALA A 63 7.03 -10.46 8.80
C ALA A 63 7.12 -9.27 7.82
N GLY A 64 6.63 -8.09 8.21
CA GLY A 64 6.55 -6.91 7.34
C GLY A 64 7.66 -5.91 7.54
N PRO A 65 7.69 -4.85 6.72
CA PRO A 65 8.56 -3.71 6.91
C PRO A 65 8.11 -2.85 8.11
N LEU A 66 9.04 -2.06 8.63
CA LEU A 66 8.71 -0.98 9.55
C LEU A 66 8.09 0.17 8.76
N HIS A 67 6.80 0.41 8.97
CA HIS A 67 6.09 1.57 8.42
C HIS A 67 6.34 2.79 9.31
N LEU A 68 6.67 3.92 8.68
CA LEU A 68 6.90 5.20 9.35
C LEU A 68 6.02 6.29 8.75
N TYR A 69 5.45 7.10 9.60
CA TYR A 69 4.85 8.37 9.21
C TYR A 69 5.03 9.41 10.31
N GLY A 70 5.39 10.62 9.91
CA GLY A 70 5.52 11.75 10.84
C GLY A 70 5.81 13.05 10.11
N LYS A 71 5.43 14.15 10.73
CA LYS A 71 5.68 15.51 10.24
C LYS A 71 6.69 16.21 11.15
N ASP A 72 7.53 17.05 10.54
CA ASP A 72 8.55 17.84 11.24
C ASP A 72 9.52 17.00 12.10
N CYS A 73 9.78 15.75 11.67
CA CYS A 73 10.65 14.84 12.41
C CYS A 73 12.12 15.23 12.25
N THR A 74 12.81 15.29 13.37
CA THR A 74 14.26 15.54 13.44
C THR A 74 15.03 14.24 13.63
N ALA A 75 16.34 14.27 13.43
CA ALA A 75 17.22 13.15 13.77
C ALA A 75 17.08 12.71 15.25
N GLY A 76 16.75 13.63 16.15
CA GLY A 76 16.49 13.32 17.57
C GLY A 76 15.29 12.40 17.78
N HIS A 77 14.18 12.64 17.07
CA HIS A 77 13.00 11.75 17.07
C HIS A 77 13.38 10.35 16.58
N LEU A 78 14.14 10.28 15.49
CA LEU A 78 14.50 9.01 14.86
C LEU A 78 15.57 8.24 15.67
N ASN A 79 16.50 8.92 16.36
CA ASN A 79 17.41 8.28 17.29
C ASN A 79 16.68 7.65 18.48
N LEU A 80 15.66 8.34 19.03
CA LEU A 80 14.84 7.79 20.10
C LEU A 80 14.05 6.57 19.62
N LEU A 81 13.47 6.63 18.41
CA LEU A 81 12.79 5.50 17.80
C LEU A 81 13.75 4.33 17.57
N ALA A 82 14.92 4.56 16.98
CA ALA A 82 15.92 3.52 16.72
C ALA A 82 16.37 2.83 18.01
N HIS A 83 16.58 3.59 19.09
CA HIS A 83 16.89 3.02 20.39
C HIS A 83 15.76 2.15 20.95
N ASN A 84 14.52 2.62 20.88
CA ASN A 84 13.35 1.86 21.31
C ASN A 84 13.18 0.55 20.51
N ILE A 85 13.31 0.61 19.20
CA ILE A 85 13.23 -0.58 18.33
C ILE A 85 14.29 -1.63 18.73
N ARG A 86 15.53 -1.21 18.98
CA ARG A 86 16.60 -2.13 19.41
C ARG A 86 16.31 -2.82 20.74
N GLN A 87 15.61 -2.14 21.64
CA GLN A 87 15.18 -2.74 22.91
C GLN A 87 14.02 -3.72 22.74
N GLN A 88 13.08 -3.45 21.82
CA GLN A 88 11.85 -4.22 21.64
C GLN A 88 12.02 -5.36 20.62
N LEU A 89 12.62 -5.08 19.46
CA LEU A 89 12.61 -5.97 18.29
C LEU A 89 14.00 -6.55 17.95
N ARG A 90 15.07 -5.97 18.47
CA ARG A 90 16.47 -6.26 18.16
C ARG A 90 16.91 -5.82 16.75
N SER A 91 16.12 -6.04 15.70
CA SER A 91 16.46 -5.67 14.32
C SER A 91 15.25 -5.28 13.50
N VAL A 92 15.48 -4.52 12.44
CA VAL A 92 14.53 -4.21 11.36
C VAL A 92 15.22 -4.57 10.06
N SER A 93 14.56 -5.37 9.23
CA SER A 93 15.09 -5.77 7.91
C SER A 93 14.73 -4.78 6.81
N GLN A 94 13.62 -4.08 6.96
CA GLN A 94 13.07 -3.17 5.97
C GLN A 94 12.36 -2.00 6.65
N VAL A 95 12.40 -0.82 5.98
CA VAL A 95 11.64 0.36 6.41
C VAL A 95 10.96 0.99 5.19
N VAL A 96 9.73 1.45 5.37
CA VAL A 96 8.92 2.08 4.33
C VAL A 96 8.16 3.28 4.90
N GLY A 97 8.03 4.33 4.09
CA GLY A 97 7.29 5.55 4.45
C GLY A 97 7.66 6.72 3.54
N PRO A 98 7.21 7.95 3.86
CA PRO A 98 7.54 9.15 3.10
C PRO A 98 9.04 9.28 2.87
N ALA A 99 9.45 9.60 1.62
CA ALA A 99 10.84 9.47 1.20
C ALA A 99 11.82 10.25 2.06
N GLY A 100 11.50 11.48 2.44
CA GLY A 100 12.35 12.32 3.28
C GLY A 100 12.58 11.72 4.67
N LEU A 101 11.50 11.32 5.34
CA LEU A 101 11.52 10.71 6.67
C LEU A 101 12.26 9.37 6.67
N THR A 102 11.96 8.53 5.69
CA THR A 102 12.51 7.17 5.60
C THR A 102 14.00 7.18 5.26
N ASN A 103 14.46 8.09 4.40
CA ASN A 103 15.89 8.29 4.13
C ASN A 103 16.64 8.74 5.40
N LEU A 104 16.05 9.65 6.18
CA LEU A 104 16.65 10.11 7.42
C LEU A 104 16.72 8.97 8.47
N PHE A 105 15.64 8.19 8.61
CA PHE A 105 15.64 7.00 9.48
C PHE A 105 16.68 5.97 9.03
N ALA A 106 16.76 5.68 7.73
CA ALA A 106 17.74 4.73 7.19
C ALA A 106 19.19 5.14 7.53
N SER A 107 19.49 6.44 7.45
CA SER A 107 20.79 6.99 7.87
C SER A 107 21.03 6.80 9.37
N VAL A 108 20.07 7.17 10.22
CA VAL A 108 20.15 7.01 11.69
C VAL A 108 20.31 5.54 12.05
N TRP A 109 19.51 4.65 11.46
CA TRP A 109 19.58 3.21 11.73
C TRP A 109 20.92 2.61 11.34
N SER A 110 21.43 2.96 10.14
CA SER A 110 22.75 2.51 9.67
C SER A 110 23.88 2.94 10.59
N ASN A 111 23.86 4.19 11.07
CA ASN A 111 24.88 4.71 12.00
C ASN A 111 24.80 4.05 13.38
N THR A 112 23.59 3.71 13.82
CA THR A 112 23.37 3.14 15.16
C THR A 112 23.64 1.63 15.22
N THR A 113 23.43 0.91 14.11
CA THR A 113 23.48 -0.55 14.08
C THR A 113 24.64 -1.12 13.27
N GLY A 114 25.25 -0.33 12.40
CA GLY A 114 26.26 -0.78 11.43
C GLY A 114 25.71 -1.47 10.19
N TYR A 115 24.38 -1.67 10.09
CA TYR A 115 23.78 -2.17 8.84
C TYR A 115 23.90 -1.14 7.72
N LYS A 116 23.94 -1.61 6.48
CA LYS A 116 23.89 -0.77 5.27
C LYS A 116 22.44 -0.69 4.78
N ALA A 117 21.93 0.53 4.64
CA ALA A 117 20.66 0.74 3.96
C ALA A 117 20.87 0.67 2.44
N VAL A 118 20.03 -0.11 1.76
CA VAL A 118 19.99 -0.22 0.31
C VAL A 118 18.58 0.14 -0.14
N LYS A 119 18.45 1.11 -1.04
CA LYS A 119 17.17 1.48 -1.63
C LYS A 119 16.63 0.29 -2.43
N ASN A 120 15.41 -0.14 -2.11
CA ASN A 120 14.73 -1.24 -2.78
C ASN A 120 13.72 -0.72 -3.81
N ARG A 121 12.73 0.06 -3.35
CA ARG A 121 11.64 0.54 -4.20
C ARG A 121 11.38 2.02 -3.97
N LEU A 122 10.91 2.69 -5.02
CA LEU A 122 10.31 4.01 -4.96
C LEU A 122 8.91 3.92 -5.53
N LEU A 123 7.93 4.30 -4.73
CA LEU A 123 6.52 4.26 -5.10
C LEU A 123 5.98 5.69 -5.14
N SER A 124 5.29 6.03 -6.21
CA SER A 124 4.45 7.22 -6.26
C SER A 124 3.07 6.89 -5.72
N VAL A 125 2.56 7.72 -4.82
CA VAL A 125 1.19 7.59 -4.29
C VAL A 125 0.28 8.50 -5.10
N TYR A 126 -0.77 7.92 -5.67
CA TYR A 126 -1.79 8.62 -6.43
C TYR A 126 -3.11 8.59 -5.68
N CYS A 127 -3.86 9.71 -5.71
CA CYS A 127 -5.16 9.85 -5.07
C CYS A 127 -6.17 10.40 -6.07
N LEU A 128 -7.37 9.82 -6.12
CA LEU A 128 -8.51 10.32 -6.86
C LEU A 128 -9.63 10.62 -5.87
N GLU A 129 -9.95 11.87 -5.68
CA GLU A 129 -11.08 12.31 -4.89
C GLU A 129 -12.40 12.21 -5.68
N ARG A 130 -13.52 12.07 -4.95
CA ARG A 130 -14.84 11.91 -5.56
C ARG A 130 -15.21 13.04 -6.52
N ASP A 131 -14.85 14.26 -6.18
CA ASP A 131 -15.18 15.47 -6.96
C ASP A 131 -14.38 15.55 -8.28
N MET A 132 -13.26 14.82 -8.38
CA MET A 132 -12.41 14.75 -9.57
C MET A 132 -12.82 13.66 -10.55
N LEU A 133 -13.83 12.86 -10.20
CA LEU A 133 -14.30 11.76 -11.03
C LEU A 133 -14.92 12.28 -12.34
N SER A 134 -14.33 11.92 -13.47
CA SER A 134 -14.84 12.23 -14.81
C SER A 134 -15.29 10.96 -15.52
N PRO A 135 -16.59 10.62 -15.48
CA PRO A 135 -17.09 9.42 -16.13
C PRO A 135 -16.86 9.46 -17.64
N LYS A 136 -16.25 8.43 -18.19
CA LYS A 136 -16.02 8.28 -19.63
C LYS A 136 -16.80 7.07 -20.16
N LYS A 137 -17.27 7.16 -21.40
CA LYS A 137 -17.84 6.01 -22.09
C LYS A 137 -16.72 4.98 -22.36
N ARG A 138 -16.92 3.73 -21.95
CA ARG A 138 -15.96 2.63 -22.10
C ARG A 138 -16.56 1.50 -22.94
N SER A 139 -15.71 0.71 -23.59
CA SER A 139 -16.11 -0.37 -24.51
C SER A 139 -16.27 -1.73 -23.82
N GLY A 140 -16.26 -1.80 -22.51
CA GLY A 140 -16.38 -3.03 -21.73
C GLY A 140 -17.19 -2.81 -20.46
N MET A 141 -17.15 -3.80 -19.57
CA MET A 141 -17.80 -3.73 -18.27
C MET A 141 -16.90 -4.26 -17.15
N LEU A 142 -16.99 -3.62 -15.99
CA LEU A 142 -16.38 -4.11 -14.77
C LEU A 142 -17.33 -5.13 -14.13
N ARG A 143 -16.79 -6.27 -13.72
CA ARG A 143 -17.51 -7.25 -12.90
C ARG A 143 -16.63 -7.85 -11.82
N SER A 144 -17.21 -8.29 -10.73
CA SER A 144 -16.50 -9.11 -9.76
C SER A 144 -16.00 -10.41 -10.40
N VAL A 145 -14.85 -10.90 -9.95
CA VAL A 145 -14.37 -12.24 -10.33
C VAL A 145 -15.20 -13.30 -9.63
N GLU A 146 -15.39 -14.43 -10.31
CA GLU A 146 -16.22 -15.55 -9.87
C GLU A 146 -15.41 -16.87 -9.93
N GLY A 147 -15.96 -17.97 -9.41
CA GLY A 147 -15.31 -19.28 -9.42
C GLY A 147 -14.87 -19.74 -10.82
N LYS A 148 -15.57 -19.34 -11.88
CA LYS A 148 -15.18 -19.62 -13.28
C LYS A 148 -13.86 -18.95 -13.70
N ASP A 149 -13.47 -17.88 -13.01
CA ASP A 149 -12.26 -17.10 -13.31
C ASP A 149 -11.03 -17.61 -12.52
N GLU A 150 -11.16 -18.62 -11.67
CA GLU A 150 -10.09 -19.10 -10.78
C GLU A 150 -8.78 -19.40 -11.53
N GLN A 151 -8.87 -20.12 -12.63
CA GLN A 151 -7.67 -20.48 -13.42
C GLN A 151 -7.03 -19.25 -14.07
N LEU A 152 -7.84 -18.35 -14.62
CA LEU A 152 -7.38 -17.11 -15.23
C LEU A 152 -6.70 -16.21 -14.18
N LEU A 153 -7.34 -16.03 -13.03
CA LEU A 153 -6.83 -15.21 -11.95
C LEU A 153 -5.52 -15.78 -11.39
N THR A 154 -5.43 -17.11 -11.22
CA THR A 154 -4.21 -17.82 -10.82
C THR A 154 -3.06 -17.52 -11.77
N GLN A 155 -3.30 -17.63 -13.08
CA GLN A 155 -2.29 -17.36 -14.09
C GLN A 155 -1.85 -15.90 -14.05
N TRP A 156 -2.79 -14.96 -14.01
CA TRP A 156 -2.48 -13.52 -14.01
C TRP A 156 -1.76 -13.07 -12.73
N MET A 157 -2.10 -13.61 -11.58
CA MET A 157 -1.38 -13.35 -10.33
C MET A 157 0.06 -13.87 -10.39
N TYR A 158 0.25 -15.08 -10.94
CA TYR A 158 1.58 -15.64 -11.14
C TYR A 158 2.40 -14.77 -12.09
N GLU A 159 1.88 -14.47 -13.29
CA GLU A 159 2.56 -13.66 -14.30
C GLU A 159 2.93 -12.27 -13.77
N MET A 160 1.98 -11.60 -13.09
CA MET A 160 2.21 -10.30 -12.45
C MET A 160 3.36 -10.38 -11.42
N SER A 161 3.43 -11.44 -10.62
CA SER A 161 4.50 -11.63 -9.63
C SER A 161 5.88 -11.81 -10.26
N VAL A 162 5.94 -12.53 -11.39
CA VAL A 162 7.17 -12.69 -12.19
C VAL A 162 7.64 -11.35 -12.74
N GLU A 163 6.72 -10.58 -13.32
CA GLU A 163 7.05 -9.25 -13.86
C GLU A 163 7.47 -8.26 -12.78
N ALA A 164 6.89 -8.36 -11.59
CA ALA A 164 7.28 -7.55 -10.43
C ALA A 164 8.64 -7.96 -9.81
N GLY A 165 9.30 -9.00 -10.33
CA GLY A 165 10.57 -9.50 -9.79
C GLY A 165 10.45 -10.24 -8.45
N THR A 166 9.24 -10.59 -8.05
CA THR A 166 8.92 -11.32 -6.80
C THR A 166 8.08 -12.56 -7.12
N PRO A 167 8.62 -13.53 -7.90
CA PRO A 167 7.84 -14.65 -8.40
C PRO A 167 7.29 -15.48 -7.25
N MET A 168 5.98 -15.68 -7.23
CA MET A 168 5.31 -16.61 -6.34
C MET A 168 5.24 -18.01 -6.96
N ARG A 169 5.00 -19.03 -6.14
CA ARG A 169 4.74 -20.38 -6.65
C ARG A 169 3.32 -20.45 -7.23
N GLN A 170 3.10 -21.38 -8.17
CA GLN A 170 1.77 -21.54 -8.78
C GLN A 170 0.71 -21.97 -7.77
N ASP A 171 1.06 -22.85 -6.81
CA ASP A 171 0.15 -23.26 -5.75
C ASP A 171 -0.24 -22.07 -4.82
N GLU A 172 0.70 -21.18 -4.55
CA GLU A 172 0.44 -19.92 -3.83
C GLU A 172 -0.48 -18.99 -4.64
N ALA A 173 -0.23 -18.83 -5.94
CA ALA A 173 -1.11 -18.05 -6.81
C ALA A 173 -2.53 -18.59 -6.84
N GLY A 174 -2.69 -19.92 -6.94
CA GLY A 174 -4.00 -20.58 -6.87
C GLY A 174 -4.72 -20.40 -5.54
N TYR A 175 -3.98 -20.49 -4.42
CA TYR A 175 -4.55 -20.22 -3.11
C TYR A 175 -5.03 -18.77 -2.98
N ARG A 176 -4.21 -17.80 -3.42
CA ARG A 176 -4.56 -16.37 -3.40
C ARG A 176 -5.76 -16.07 -4.30
N ALA A 177 -5.83 -16.66 -5.49
CA ALA A 177 -6.97 -16.51 -6.39
C ALA A 177 -8.29 -16.97 -5.75
N LYS A 178 -8.29 -18.13 -5.08
CA LYS A 178 -9.45 -18.63 -4.34
C LYS A 178 -9.88 -17.70 -3.21
N GLN A 179 -8.92 -17.20 -2.42
CA GLN A 179 -9.21 -16.23 -1.36
C GLN A 179 -9.81 -14.95 -1.94
N SER A 180 -9.20 -14.37 -2.98
CA SER A 180 -9.66 -13.14 -3.64
C SER A 180 -11.08 -13.28 -4.22
N ILE A 181 -11.45 -14.46 -4.72
CA ILE A 181 -12.81 -14.75 -5.17
C ILE A 181 -13.78 -14.82 -3.98
N ALA A 182 -13.37 -15.47 -2.89
CA ALA A 182 -14.19 -15.62 -1.69
C ALA A 182 -14.42 -14.28 -0.99
N ASP A 183 -13.40 -13.41 -0.94
CA ASP A 183 -13.45 -12.10 -0.32
C ASP A 183 -14.25 -11.08 -1.15
N GLY A 184 -14.38 -11.31 -2.47
CA GLY A 184 -15.12 -10.43 -3.39
C GLY A 184 -14.42 -9.11 -3.71
N ASP A 185 -13.11 -9.01 -3.44
CA ASP A 185 -12.33 -7.78 -3.54
C ASP A 185 -11.61 -7.62 -4.88
N TRP A 186 -11.85 -8.51 -5.83
CA TRP A 186 -11.22 -8.49 -7.14
C TRP A 186 -12.21 -8.38 -8.28
N TYR A 187 -11.79 -7.67 -9.33
CA TYR A 187 -12.62 -7.33 -10.48
C TYR A 187 -11.88 -7.63 -11.77
N ALA A 188 -12.66 -8.05 -12.76
CA ALA A 188 -12.22 -8.20 -14.15
C ALA A 188 -12.86 -7.12 -15.02
N TRP A 189 -12.09 -6.55 -15.92
CA TRP A 189 -12.56 -5.77 -17.03
C TRP A 189 -12.83 -6.70 -18.22
N GLU A 190 -14.07 -6.74 -18.66
CA GLU A 190 -14.54 -7.66 -19.69
C GLU A 190 -14.93 -6.90 -20.95
N VAL A 191 -14.41 -7.32 -22.10
CA VAL A 191 -14.73 -6.80 -23.43
C VAL A 191 -15.28 -7.95 -24.26
N GLU A 192 -16.48 -7.80 -24.82
CA GLU A 192 -17.15 -8.82 -25.62
C GLU A 192 -17.20 -10.21 -24.95
N GLY A 193 -17.46 -10.23 -23.64
CA GLY A 193 -17.53 -11.47 -22.86
C GLY A 193 -16.17 -12.09 -22.47
N THR A 194 -15.05 -11.42 -22.78
CA THR A 194 -13.70 -11.91 -22.48
C THR A 194 -13.02 -11.00 -21.48
N PRO A 195 -12.54 -11.51 -20.30
CA PRO A 195 -11.72 -10.74 -19.38
C PRO A 195 -10.39 -10.33 -20.02
N VAL A 196 -10.05 -9.05 -19.96
CA VAL A 196 -8.85 -8.49 -20.60
C VAL A 196 -7.92 -7.74 -19.64
N SER A 197 -8.40 -7.40 -18.45
CA SER A 197 -7.62 -6.76 -17.39
C SER A 197 -8.23 -7.09 -16.04
N MET A 198 -7.44 -6.98 -14.96
CA MET A 198 -7.93 -7.12 -13.59
C MET A 198 -7.42 -5.99 -12.70
N ALA A 199 -8.13 -5.75 -11.60
CA ALA A 199 -7.72 -4.90 -10.50
C ALA A 199 -8.39 -5.40 -9.20
N GLY A 200 -7.73 -5.18 -8.05
CA GLY A 200 -8.29 -5.46 -6.74
C GLY A 200 -8.47 -4.20 -5.90
N GLN A 201 -9.36 -4.26 -4.92
CA GLN A 201 -9.46 -3.29 -3.83
C GLN A 201 -8.85 -3.87 -2.56
N VAL A 202 -8.33 -3.00 -1.69
CA VAL A 202 -7.71 -3.45 -0.43
C VAL A 202 -7.60 -2.28 0.56
N ARG A 203 -7.49 -2.60 1.82
CA ARG A 203 -7.21 -1.64 2.91
C ARG A 203 -8.15 -0.44 2.90
N SER A 204 -9.41 -0.70 3.24
CA SER A 204 -10.35 0.37 3.57
C SER A 204 -9.85 1.16 4.77
N THR A 205 -9.91 2.47 4.67
CA THR A 205 -9.62 3.43 5.75
C THR A 205 -10.89 4.24 6.05
N PRO A 206 -10.93 5.12 7.06
CA PRO A 206 -12.16 5.84 7.39
C PRO A 206 -12.85 6.55 6.21
N ASN A 207 -12.08 7.12 5.28
CA ASN A 207 -12.64 7.84 4.14
C ASN A 207 -12.25 7.25 2.78
N GLY A 208 -11.23 6.39 2.70
CA GLY A 208 -10.68 5.94 1.44
C GLY A 208 -10.44 4.45 1.31
N ILE A 209 -10.03 4.04 0.12
CA ILE A 209 -9.70 2.66 -0.20
C ILE A 209 -8.55 2.60 -1.22
N ALA A 210 -7.69 1.59 -1.12
CA ALA A 210 -6.63 1.40 -2.10
C ALA A 210 -7.06 0.46 -3.23
N ILE A 211 -6.68 0.80 -4.45
CA ILE A 211 -6.72 -0.08 -5.62
C ILE A 211 -5.32 -0.65 -5.82
N HIS A 212 -5.24 -1.95 -6.07
CA HIS A 212 -3.98 -2.65 -6.22
C HIS A 212 -4.02 -3.71 -7.32
N SER A 213 -2.86 -4.34 -7.59
CA SER A 213 -2.74 -5.50 -8.48
C SER A 213 -3.40 -5.31 -9.84
N VAL A 214 -3.24 -4.12 -10.41
CA VAL A 214 -3.70 -3.82 -11.77
C VAL A 214 -2.83 -4.62 -12.75
N TYR A 215 -3.45 -5.53 -13.50
CA TYR A 215 -2.74 -6.35 -14.46
C TYR A 215 -3.50 -6.47 -15.77
N THR A 216 -2.77 -6.35 -16.87
CA THR A 216 -3.23 -6.64 -18.24
C THR A 216 -2.18 -7.52 -18.90
N PRO A 217 -2.56 -8.70 -19.43
CA PRO A 217 -1.63 -9.58 -20.14
C PRO A 217 -0.87 -8.84 -21.25
N PRO A 218 0.41 -9.18 -21.52
CA PRO A 218 1.26 -8.46 -22.50
C PRO A 218 0.61 -8.25 -23.87
N LEU A 219 -0.09 -9.26 -24.41
CA LEU A 219 -0.74 -9.19 -25.71
C LEU A 219 -1.95 -8.23 -25.77
N LEU A 220 -2.49 -7.83 -24.61
CA LEU A 220 -3.65 -6.94 -24.50
C LEU A 220 -3.27 -5.54 -24.02
N ARG A 221 -1.97 -5.25 -23.87
CA ARG A 221 -1.47 -3.94 -23.44
C ARG A 221 -1.58 -2.89 -24.56
N ASN A 222 -1.49 -1.62 -24.13
CA ASN A 222 -1.59 -0.44 -24.99
C ASN A 222 -2.95 -0.26 -25.70
N MET A 223 -3.97 -1.01 -25.28
CA MET A 223 -5.35 -0.91 -25.78
C MET A 223 -6.28 -0.14 -24.82
N GLY A 224 -5.75 0.37 -23.70
CA GLY A 224 -6.51 1.14 -22.72
C GLY A 224 -7.20 0.30 -21.62
N HIS A 225 -7.15 -1.03 -21.69
CA HIS A 225 -7.91 -1.93 -20.79
C HIS A 225 -7.59 -1.72 -19.29
N ALA A 226 -6.32 -1.51 -18.92
CA ALA A 226 -5.95 -1.19 -17.54
C ALA A 226 -6.59 0.12 -17.07
N ALA A 227 -6.55 1.15 -17.91
CA ALA A 227 -7.15 2.45 -17.61
C ALA A 227 -8.67 2.34 -17.43
N ASP A 228 -9.35 1.61 -18.33
CA ASP A 228 -10.80 1.40 -18.24
C ASP A 228 -11.18 0.59 -16.99
N CYS A 229 -10.41 -0.45 -16.65
CA CYS A 229 -10.60 -1.27 -15.46
C CYS A 229 -10.47 -0.43 -14.19
N VAL A 230 -9.35 0.28 -14.02
CA VAL A 230 -9.10 1.13 -12.83
C VAL A 230 -10.13 2.25 -12.74
N ALA A 231 -10.43 2.93 -13.83
CA ALA A 231 -11.40 4.02 -13.81
C ALA A 231 -12.82 3.54 -13.47
N ALA A 232 -13.25 2.38 -13.99
CA ALA A 232 -14.55 1.80 -13.65
C ALA A 232 -14.59 1.32 -12.18
N LEU A 233 -13.52 0.73 -11.67
CA LEU A 233 -13.42 0.33 -10.26
C LEU A 233 -13.43 1.56 -9.34
N SER A 234 -12.64 2.60 -9.65
CA SER A 234 -12.65 3.85 -8.88
C SER A 234 -14.04 4.47 -8.83
N GLU A 235 -14.73 4.53 -9.97
CA GLU A 235 -16.09 5.05 -10.06
C GLU A 235 -17.08 4.24 -9.19
N ALA A 236 -16.97 2.91 -9.20
CA ALA A 236 -17.82 2.04 -8.39
C ALA A 236 -17.55 2.26 -6.88
N LEU A 237 -16.28 2.34 -6.48
CA LEU A 237 -15.87 2.55 -5.09
C LEU A 237 -16.29 3.93 -4.56
N LEU A 238 -16.06 4.99 -5.31
CA LEU A 238 -16.46 6.35 -4.94
C LEU A 238 -18.00 6.48 -4.83
N ARG A 239 -18.75 5.80 -5.71
CA ARG A 239 -20.21 5.72 -5.61
C ARG A 239 -20.71 4.89 -4.43
N SER A 240 -19.94 3.90 -3.97
CA SER A 240 -20.29 3.09 -2.80
C SER A 240 -20.11 3.81 -1.46
N GLY A 241 -19.50 5.00 -1.47
CA GLY A 241 -19.41 5.85 -0.28
C GLY A 241 -18.01 6.30 0.09
N TYR A 242 -16.94 5.75 -0.50
CA TYR A 242 -15.59 6.26 -0.26
C TYR A 242 -15.44 7.69 -0.78
N GLU A 243 -14.64 8.49 -0.09
CA GLU A 243 -14.35 9.88 -0.50
C GLU A 243 -13.20 9.92 -1.50
N PHE A 244 -12.26 8.96 -1.41
CA PHE A 244 -11.15 8.84 -2.35
C PHE A 244 -10.74 7.38 -2.60
N CYS A 245 -10.07 7.18 -3.76
CA CYS A 245 -9.30 5.98 -4.06
C CYS A 245 -7.82 6.32 -4.13
N CYS A 246 -6.94 5.46 -3.58
CA CYS A 246 -5.49 5.64 -3.71
C CYS A 246 -4.81 4.45 -4.39
N ILE A 247 -3.66 4.71 -5.03
CA ILE A 247 -2.85 3.72 -5.73
C ILE A 247 -1.38 3.97 -5.40
N PHE A 248 -0.65 2.91 -5.07
CA PHE A 248 0.80 2.92 -4.89
C PHE A 248 1.45 2.30 -6.13
N ALA A 249 2.03 3.13 -6.97
CA ALA A 249 2.62 2.71 -8.24
C ALA A 249 4.15 2.71 -8.16
N ASP A 250 4.78 1.65 -8.63
CA ASP A 250 6.23 1.57 -8.73
C ASP A 250 6.73 2.50 -9.86
N ASP A 251 7.65 3.39 -9.56
CA ASP A 251 8.18 4.38 -10.49
C ASP A 251 8.98 3.76 -11.65
N THR A 252 9.36 2.50 -11.54
CA THR A 252 9.98 1.76 -12.66
C THR A 252 9.01 1.52 -13.82
N HIS A 253 7.69 1.62 -13.58
CA HIS A 253 6.65 1.47 -14.58
C HIS A 253 6.26 2.82 -15.21
N ALA A 254 7.10 3.36 -16.06
CA ALA A 254 7.00 4.73 -16.62
C ALA A 254 5.66 5.11 -17.31
N GLY A 255 4.82 4.13 -17.67
CA GLY A 255 3.49 4.37 -18.26
C GLY A 255 2.37 4.55 -17.25
N ALA A 256 2.53 4.01 -16.04
CA ALA A 256 1.46 3.94 -15.05
C ALA A 256 1.08 5.34 -14.52
N GLY A 257 2.05 6.17 -14.19
CA GLY A 257 1.79 7.52 -13.68
C GLY A 257 1.01 8.40 -14.66
N ARG A 258 1.36 8.37 -15.95
CA ARG A 258 0.60 9.10 -16.98
C ARG A 258 -0.82 8.57 -17.13
N MET A 259 -0.99 7.24 -17.02
CA MET A 259 -2.31 6.62 -17.06
C MET A 259 -3.18 7.12 -15.90
N TYR A 260 -2.66 7.14 -14.68
CA TYR A 260 -3.40 7.63 -13.50
C TYR A 260 -3.72 9.12 -13.60
N ALA A 261 -2.76 9.96 -13.98
CA ALA A 261 -2.99 11.39 -14.19
C ALA A 261 -4.08 11.67 -15.23
N ASN A 262 -4.12 10.91 -16.34
CA ASN A 262 -5.16 11.04 -17.37
C ASN A 262 -6.57 10.63 -16.89
N MET A 263 -6.67 9.90 -15.78
CA MET A 263 -7.93 9.53 -15.13
C MET A 263 -8.37 10.52 -14.05
N GLY A 264 -7.55 11.53 -13.75
CA GLY A 264 -7.81 12.53 -12.71
C GLY A 264 -7.15 12.24 -11.38
N TYR A 265 -6.32 11.21 -11.27
CA TYR A 265 -5.53 10.98 -10.07
C TYR A 265 -4.44 12.04 -9.94
N GLU A 266 -4.31 12.60 -8.76
CA GLU A 266 -3.21 13.49 -8.39
C GLU A 266 -2.09 12.71 -7.71
N GLN A 267 -0.85 12.99 -8.09
CA GLN A 267 0.32 12.45 -7.41
C GLN A 267 0.54 13.24 -6.12
N LEU A 268 0.60 12.54 -4.98
CA LEU A 268 0.85 13.13 -3.67
C LEU A 268 2.35 13.18 -3.38
N GLU A 269 2.86 12.18 -2.69
CA GLU A 269 4.25 12.10 -2.26
C GLU A 269 4.84 10.73 -2.66
N HIS A 270 6.17 10.68 -2.70
CA HIS A 270 6.88 9.43 -2.88
C HIS A 270 7.03 8.69 -1.55
N VAL A 271 6.76 7.39 -1.60
CA VAL A 271 7.10 6.43 -0.55
C VAL A 271 8.33 5.66 -0.99
N ILE A 272 9.33 5.58 -0.11
CA ILE A 272 10.55 4.81 -0.35
C ILE A 272 10.64 3.62 0.59
N GLU A 273 11.17 2.53 0.07
CA GLU A 273 11.49 1.33 0.84
C GLU A 273 13.02 1.11 0.83
N HIS A 274 13.59 0.91 2.01
CA HIS A 274 14.97 0.49 2.19
C HIS A 274 15.04 -0.88 2.82
N HIS A 275 15.98 -1.71 2.33
CA HIS A 275 16.41 -2.94 2.99
C HIS A 275 17.69 -2.68 3.78
N PHE A 276 17.82 -3.31 4.94
CA PHE A 276 19.02 -3.27 5.76
C PHE A 276 19.80 -4.57 5.62
N GLN A 277 21.06 -4.46 5.22
CA GLN A 277 21.97 -5.59 5.02
C GLN A 277 23.16 -5.48 5.97
N LEU A 278 23.68 -6.59 6.44
CA LEU A 278 24.96 -6.61 7.15
C LEU A 278 26.05 -6.09 6.22
N ARG A 279 26.98 -5.31 6.77
CA ARG A 279 28.16 -4.82 6.02
C ARG A 279 29.12 -5.95 5.74
#